data_6059398085a531062ceb5508243a767e
#
_entry.id   6059398085a531062ceb5508243a767e
#
_cell.length_a   1.000
_cell.length_b   1.000
_cell.length_c   1.000
_cell.angle_alpha   90.00
_cell.angle_beta   90.00
_cell.angle_gamma   90.00
#
_symmetry.space_group_name_H-M   'P 1'
#
loop_
_entity.id
_entity.type
_entity.pdbx_description
1 polymer ?
#
loop_
_entity_poly.entity_id
_entity_poly.type
_entity_poly.pdbx_seq_one_letter_code
_entity_poly.pdbx_strand_id
1 'polypeptide(L)'
;MKKIVLVLLFCSAVSFAQQDAQFTQYMHNTININPAYAGSRGVMSVFGLYRTQWVGLDGAPETGTLSLNTPVNNNVGLGFSVINDKIGPTNETNFAVDFSYSIPTSATTKLSFGIKGSANIFNLDPNKLNPEDQGDPQFSDFKNKFSPNVGAGVYYHSDRGYIGLSVPNFIETNRYDDNETAIFKEQINYYLIAGYVFNLDRYEMIKFKPAVLAKMIEGSPLQVDASANFMYNDKFVLGVSYRWSAALSAMAGFQVTKSMYIGYAYDRETTKLNNYNSGSHEIFLRFEFLNNYSRITSPRFF
;
A
#
# COMPACT_ATOMS: atom_id res chain seq x y z
N MET A 1 9.05 -45.59 5.52
CA MET A 1 8.44 -44.78 6.59
C MET A 1 9.35 -43.66 7.13
N LYS A 2 10.64 -43.88 7.49
CA LYS A 2 11.53 -42.82 8.00
C LYS A 2 11.75 -41.63 7.06
N LYS A 3 11.78 -41.84 5.71
CA LYS A 3 11.94 -40.74 4.74
C LYS A 3 10.68 -39.88 4.54
N ILE A 4 9.48 -40.42 4.79
CA ILE A 4 8.22 -39.69 4.72
C ILE A 4 8.07 -38.76 5.93
N VAL A 5 8.51 -39.22 7.11
CA VAL A 5 8.54 -38.43 8.34
C VAL A 5 9.50 -37.23 8.22
N LEU A 6 10.62 -37.38 7.53
CA LEU A 6 11.59 -36.31 7.29
C LEU A 6 11.03 -35.23 6.34
N VAL A 7 10.24 -35.62 5.34
CA VAL A 7 9.55 -34.67 4.43
C VAL A 7 8.41 -33.92 5.14
N LEU A 8 7.68 -34.57 6.04
CA LEU A 8 6.64 -33.95 6.85
C LEU A 8 7.21 -32.97 7.90
N LEU A 9 8.41 -33.23 8.43
CA LEU A 9 9.10 -32.31 9.34
C LEU A 9 9.66 -31.06 8.62
N PHE A 10 9.92 -31.12 7.33
CA PHE A 10 10.35 -29.97 6.53
C PHE A 10 9.17 -29.07 6.11
N CYS A 11 7.93 -29.56 6.14
CA CYS A 11 6.73 -28.76 5.83
C CYS A 11 6.20 -27.91 7.00
N SER A 12 6.72 -28.07 8.21
CA SER A 12 6.24 -27.36 9.41
C SER A 12 7.10 -26.13 9.79
N ALA A 13 8.11 -25.78 9.00
CA ALA A 13 8.88 -24.57 9.22
C ALA A 13 8.44 -23.50 8.22
N VAL A 14 8.00 -22.37 8.78
CA VAL A 14 7.77 -21.04 8.17
C VAL A 14 6.29 -20.67 8.02
N SER A 15 5.68 -20.33 9.15
CA SER A 15 4.57 -19.36 9.15
C SER A 15 5.10 -18.07 9.76
N PHE A 16 5.80 -17.26 8.98
CA PHE A 16 6.06 -15.86 9.32
C PHE A 16 5.03 -15.04 8.55
N ALA A 17 3.97 -14.63 9.23
CA ALA A 17 2.84 -13.95 8.61
C ALA A 17 2.62 -12.56 9.23
N GLN A 18 3.62 -11.68 9.19
CA GLN A 18 3.34 -10.26 9.30
C GLN A 18 3.71 -9.58 7.99
N GLN A 19 2.69 -9.05 7.31
CA GLN A 19 2.84 -8.30 6.08
C GLN A 19 2.35 -6.88 6.36
N ASP A 20 3.07 -5.87 5.81
CA ASP A 20 2.59 -4.49 5.80
C ASP A 20 1.17 -4.42 5.23
N ALA A 21 0.42 -3.42 5.70
CA ALA A 21 -0.93 -3.13 5.22
C ALA A 21 -0.99 -3.12 3.68
N GLN A 22 -1.93 -3.87 3.13
CA GLN A 22 -2.11 -4.01 1.69
C GLN A 22 -3.38 -3.31 1.23
N PHE A 23 -3.27 -2.59 0.12
CA PHE A 23 -4.38 -1.86 -0.47
C PHE A 23 -4.71 -2.41 -1.85
N THR A 24 -5.98 -2.60 -2.12
CA THR A 24 -6.46 -3.01 -3.46
C THR A 24 -6.28 -1.88 -4.46
N GLN A 25 -6.46 -0.65 -4.01
CA GLN A 25 -6.36 0.56 -4.83
C GLN A 25 -4.97 1.24 -4.71
N TYR A 26 -3.89 0.45 -4.63
CA TYR A 26 -2.50 0.92 -4.49
C TYR A 26 -2.09 1.95 -5.56
N MET A 27 -2.67 1.85 -6.76
CA MET A 27 -2.36 2.74 -7.87
C MET A 27 -2.88 4.18 -7.65
N HIS A 28 -3.75 4.42 -6.68
CA HIS A 28 -4.26 5.74 -6.34
C HIS A 28 -3.48 6.41 -5.19
N ASN A 29 -2.68 5.64 -4.43
CA ASN A 29 -1.85 6.13 -3.33
C ASN A 29 -0.43 5.54 -3.38
N THR A 30 0.23 5.69 -4.51
CA THR A 30 1.56 5.15 -4.80
C THR A 30 2.64 5.67 -3.84
N ILE A 31 2.45 6.83 -3.19
CA ILE A 31 3.41 7.41 -2.25
C ILE A 31 3.65 6.52 -1.02
N ASN A 32 2.67 5.73 -0.60
CA ASN A 32 2.84 4.81 0.52
C ASN A 32 3.91 3.75 0.24
N ILE A 33 4.05 3.34 -1.02
CA ILE A 33 4.99 2.30 -1.45
C ILE A 33 6.25 2.85 -2.13
N ASN A 34 6.19 4.02 -2.78
CA ASN A 34 7.35 4.56 -3.51
C ASN A 34 7.52 6.06 -3.24
N PRO A 35 8.58 6.49 -2.50
CA PRO A 35 8.83 7.88 -2.20
C PRO A 35 9.14 8.75 -3.45
N ALA A 36 9.66 8.15 -4.52
CA ALA A 36 9.93 8.86 -5.77
C ALA A 36 8.67 9.33 -6.50
N TYR A 37 7.49 8.87 -6.07
CA TYR A 37 6.20 9.34 -6.55
C TYR A 37 5.86 10.76 -6.04
N ALA A 38 6.48 11.25 -4.96
CA ALA A 38 6.19 12.56 -4.40
C ALA A 38 6.27 13.67 -5.47
N GLY A 39 5.25 14.54 -5.55
CA GLY A 39 5.15 15.61 -6.52
C GLY A 39 4.82 15.23 -7.97
N SER A 40 4.78 13.93 -8.31
CA SER A 40 4.56 13.47 -9.69
C SER A 40 3.20 13.85 -10.27
N ARG A 41 2.19 14.10 -9.44
CA ARG A 41 0.86 14.52 -9.89
C ARG A 41 0.81 15.95 -10.44
N GLY A 42 1.85 16.76 -10.19
CA GLY A 42 1.89 18.15 -10.63
C GLY A 42 0.98 19.12 -9.88
N VAL A 43 0.17 18.62 -8.93
CA VAL A 43 -0.72 19.40 -8.05
C VAL A 43 -0.64 18.86 -6.63
N MET A 44 -0.94 19.71 -5.65
CA MET A 44 -1.09 19.26 -4.27
C MET A 44 -2.35 18.39 -4.16
N SER A 45 -2.21 17.21 -3.60
CA SER A 45 -3.31 16.27 -3.38
C SER A 45 -3.30 15.73 -1.96
N VAL A 46 -4.47 15.61 -1.37
CA VAL A 46 -4.74 14.91 -0.12
C VAL A 46 -5.53 13.65 -0.44
N PHE A 47 -5.11 12.54 0.11
CA PHE A 47 -5.73 11.24 -0.09
C PHE A 47 -6.01 10.59 1.26
N GLY A 48 -7.24 10.18 1.49
CA GLY A 48 -7.66 9.42 2.66
C GLY A 48 -8.28 8.10 2.23
N LEU A 49 -7.92 6.99 2.90
CA LEU A 49 -8.47 5.68 2.62
C LEU A 49 -8.74 4.95 3.93
N TYR A 50 -9.83 4.20 3.95
CA TYR A 50 -10.18 3.28 5.03
C TYR A 50 -10.51 1.91 4.44
N ARG A 51 -9.93 0.88 5.04
CA ARG A 51 -10.09 -0.52 4.63
C ARG A 51 -10.45 -1.38 5.84
N THR A 52 -11.49 -2.20 5.68
CA THR A 52 -11.82 -3.29 6.61
C THR A 52 -11.61 -4.60 5.87
N GLN A 53 -10.84 -5.51 6.46
CA GLN A 53 -10.58 -6.80 5.86
C GLN A 53 -11.37 -7.89 6.58
N TRP A 54 -11.69 -8.96 5.85
CA TRP A 54 -12.29 -10.19 6.36
C TRP A 54 -13.50 -9.96 7.28
N VAL A 55 -14.45 -9.16 6.81
CA VAL A 55 -15.64 -8.78 7.58
C VAL A 55 -16.35 -10.02 8.13
N GLY A 56 -16.64 -10.00 9.44
CA GLY A 56 -17.24 -11.11 10.19
C GLY A 56 -16.26 -11.93 11.01
N LEU A 57 -14.94 -11.68 10.90
CA LEU A 57 -13.94 -12.28 11.78
C LEU A 57 -13.60 -11.34 12.94
N ASP A 58 -13.57 -11.85 14.15
CA ASP A 58 -13.14 -11.09 15.33
C ASP A 58 -11.65 -10.78 15.22
N GLY A 59 -11.27 -9.51 15.48
CA GLY A 59 -9.90 -9.05 15.37
C GLY A 59 -9.38 -8.91 13.95
N ALA A 60 -10.28 -8.89 12.95
CA ALA A 60 -9.93 -8.67 11.55
C ALA A 60 -9.22 -7.31 11.35
N PRO A 61 -8.32 -7.20 10.33
CA PRO A 61 -7.56 -5.99 10.10
C PRO A 61 -8.43 -4.80 9.71
N GLU A 62 -8.15 -3.64 10.30
CA GLU A 62 -8.69 -2.35 9.95
C GLU A 62 -7.54 -1.38 9.68
N THR A 63 -7.49 -0.81 8.48
CA THR A 63 -6.40 0.07 8.07
C THR A 63 -6.95 1.42 7.64
N GLY A 64 -6.44 2.50 8.24
CA GLY A 64 -6.67 3.87 7.82
C GLY A 64 -5.39 4.50 7.27
N THR A 65 -5.46 5.24 6.17
CA THR A 65 -4.33 6.03 5.69
C THR A 65 -4.75 7.42 5.29
N LEU A 66 -3.89 8.39 5.60
CA LEU A 66 -3.98 9.76 5.14
C LEU A 66 -2.63 10.13 4.52
N SER A 67 -2.64 10.66 3.30
CA SER A 67 -1.42 11.14 2.66
C SER A 67 -1.62 12.51 2.00
N LEU A 68 -0.54 13.27 1.99
CA LEU A 68 -0.41 14.54 1.30
C LEU A 68 0.76 14.42 0.33
N ASN A 69 0.56 14.85 -0.90
CA ASN A 69 1.53 14.80 -1.97
C ASN A 69 1.53 16.14 -2.70
N THR A 70 2.68 16.81 -2.81
CA THR A 70 2.77 18.13 -3.43
C THR A 70 4.07 18.32 -4.21
N PRO A 71 4.02 18.89 -5.43
CA PRO A 71 5.20 19.46 -6.05
C PRO A 71 5.58 20.76 -5.32
N VAL A 72 6.87 20.92 -5.03
CA VAL A 72 7.45 22.17 -4.51
C VAL A 72 7.86 23.07 -5.68
N ASN A 73 8.43 22.44 -6.70
CA ASN A 73 8.78 23.06 -7.98
C ASN A 73 8.77 21.99 -9.09
N ASN A 74 9.28 22.31 -10.28
CA ASN A 74 9.26 21.39 -11.43
C ASN A 74 10.03 20.08 -11.23
N ASN A 75 10.97 20.07 -10.29
CA ASN A 75 11.89 18.95 -10.07
C ASN A 75 11.78 18.34 -8.68
N VAL A 76 11.24 19.06 -7.70
CA VAL A 76 11.18 18.64 -6.30
C VAL A 76 9.75 18.38 -5.89
N GLY A 77 9.53 17.21 -5.29
CA GLY A 77 8.28 16.84 -4.65
C GLY A 77 8.45 16.50 -3.17
N LEU A 78 7.42 16.78 -2.41
CA LEU A 78 7.31 16.40 -1.00
C LEU A 78 6.04 15.57 -0.78
N GLY A 79 6.15 14.65 0.16
CA GLY A 79 5.05 13.85 0.63
C GLY A 79 5.05 13.70 2.15
N PHE A 80 3.86 13.48 2.67
CA PHE A 80 3.65 13.10 4.06
C PHE A 80 2.56 12.03 4.10
N SER A 81 2.73 11.01 4.90
CA SER A 81 1.71 9.99 5.09
C SER A 81 1.63 9.49 6.52
N VAL A 82 0.43 9.10 6.92
CA VAL A 82 0.14 8.40 8.16
C VAL A 82 -0.66 7.16 7.80
N ILE A 83 -0.23 6.02 8.28
CA ILE A 83 -0.95 4.74 8.16
C ILE A 83 -1.17 4.24 9.58
N ASN A 84 -2.42 3.95 9.92
CA ASN A 84 -2.78 3.25 11.15
C ASN A 84 -3.36 1.89 10.77
N ASP A 85 -2.75 0.84 11.29
CA ASP A 85 -3.16 -0.55 11.06
C ASP A 85 -3.44 -1.24 12.38
N LYS A 86 -4.62 -1.84 12.50
CA LYS A 86 -5.08 -2.51 13.70
C LYS A 86 -5.45 -3.94 13.36
N ILE A 87 -4.80 -4.90 14.01
CA ILE A 87 -5.02 -6.33 13.79
C ILE A 87 -5.12 -7.01 15.16
N GLY A 88 -6.33 -7.45 15.53
CA GLY A 88 -6.57 -8.07 16.83
C GLY A 88 -6.13 -7.18 17.99
N PRO A 89 -5.15 -7.64 18.81
CA PRO A 89 -4.62 -6.89 19.93
C PRO A 89 -3.59 -5.81 19.54
N THR A 90 -3.08 -5.83 18.30
CA THR A 90 -2.02 -4.92 17.86
C THR A 90 -2.60 -3.67 17.20
N ASN A 91 -1.94 -2.55 17.42
CA ASN A 91 -2.20 -1.29 16.77
C ASN A 91 -0.87 -0.63 16.39
N GLU A 92 -0.68 -0.40 15.11
CA GLU A 92 0.53 0.14 14.53
C GLU A 92 0.24 1.44 13.79
N THR A 93 1.01 2.49 14.11
CA THR A 93 0.89 3.78 13.43
C THR A 93 2.22 4.16 12.82
N ASN A 94 2.25 4.25 11.50
CA ASN A 94 3.43 4.66 10.74
C ASN A 94 3.26 6.09 10.24
N PHE A 95 4.25 6.95 10.52
CA PHE A 95 4.38 8.30 9.99
C PHE A 95 5.53 8.32 8.99
N ALA A 96 5.35 8.92 7.83
CA ALA A 96 6.41 9.03 6.85
C ALA A 96 6.46 10.40 6.19
N VAL A 97 7.68 10.84 5.87
CA VAL A 97 7.96 12.01 5.06
C VAL A 97 8.77 11.55 3.85
N ASP A 98 8.33 11.97 2.67
CA ASP A 98 8.94 11.62 1.40
C ASP A 98 9.50 12.86 0.73
N PHE A 99 10.69 12.73 0.17
CA PHE A 99 11.34 13.72 -0.67
C PHE A 99 11.66 13.09 -2.01
N SER A 100 11.35 13.76 -3.11
CA SER A 100 11.72 13.33 -4.45
C SER A 100 12.43 14.40 -5.25
N TYR A 101 13.32 13.95 -6.14
CA TYR A 101 13.95 14.78 -7.16
C TYR A 101 13.73 14.14 -8.53
N SER A 102 13.15 14.93 -9.44
CA SER A 102 12.77 14.49 -10.79
C SER A 102 13.67 15.13 -11.85
N ILE A 103 14.20 14.31 -12.74
CA ILE A 103 15.02 14.71 -13.87
C ILE A 103 14.20 14.52 -15.15
N PRO A 104 13.93 15.58 -15.95
CA PRO A 104 13.33 15.41 -17.25
C PRO A 104 14.25 14.59 -18.17
N THR A 105 13.76 13.48 -18.70
CA THR A 105 14.48 12.62 -19.64
C THR A 105 14.04 12.87 -21.09
N SER A 106 12.84 13.42 -21.27
CA SER A 106 12.34 13.92 -22.54
C SER A 106 11.29 15.03 -22.31
N ALA A 107 10.66 15.51 -23.36
CA ALA A 107 9.58 16.50 -23.26
C ALA A 107 8.37 16.00 -22.46
N THR A 108 8.15 14.68 -22.37
CA THR A 108 6.97 14.06 -21.72
C THR A 108 7.32 13.06 -20.65
N THR A 109 8.60 12.75 -20.41
CA THR A 109 9.02 11.73 -19.44
C THR A 109 9.97 12.29 -18.39
N LYS A 110 9.84 11.79 -17.19
CA LYS A 110 10.70 12.13 -16.04
C LYS A 110 11.19 10.85 -15.34
N LEU A 111 12.42 10.91 -14.84
CA LEU A 111 13.00 9.94 -13.94
C LEU A 111 13.12 10.60 -12.56
N SER A 112 12.44 10.04 -11.57
CA SER A 112 12.41 10.55 -10.21
C SER A 112 13.14 9.60 -9.27
N PHE A 113 13.94 10.16 -8.37
CA PHE A 113 14.56 9.48 -7.25
C PHE A 113 13.92 9.98 -5.97
N GLY A 114 13.61 9.08 -5.04
CA GLY A 114 12.97 9.44 -3.78
C GLY A 114 13.63 8.81 -2.59
N ILE A 115 13.57 9.52 -1.47
CA ILE A 115 13.94 9.03 -0.16
C ILE A 115 12.77 9.20 0.80
N LYS A 116 12.64 8.26 1.71
CA LYS A 116 11.61 8.22 2.76
C LYS A 116 12.29 8.21 4.12
N GLY A 117 11.84 9.05 5.04
CA GLY A 117 12.07 8.89 6.46
C GLY A 117 10.77 8.51 7.14
N SER A 118 10.75 7.46 7.92
CA SER A 118 9.54 7.00 8.61
C SER A 118 9.79 6.67 10.07
N ALA A 119 8.72 6.70 10.84
CA ALA A 119 8.69 6.34 12.24
C ALA A 119 7.44 5.52 12.52
N ASN A 120 7.62 4.36 13.12
CA ASN A 120 6.58 3.44 13.47
C ASN A 120 6.38 3.42 14.98
N ILE A 121 5.12 3.51 15.43
CA ILE A 121 4.72 3.38 16.83
C ILE A 121 3.84 2.15 16.92
N PHE A 122 4.33 1.13 17.61
CA PHE A 122 3.63 -0.13 17.84
C PHE A 122 3.09 -0.24 19.24
N ASN A 123 1.85 -0.70 19.35
CA ASN A 123 1.17 -0.98 20.61
C ASN A 123 0.55 -2.37 20.57
N LEU A 124 0.68 -3.10 21.66
CA LEU A 124 -0.02 -4.35 21.91
C LEU A 124 -0.93 -4.15 23.14
N ASP A 125 -2.22 -4.48 23.00
CA ASP A 125 -3.18 -4.48 24.11
C ASP A 125 -3.25 -5.88 24.75
N PRO A 126 -2.62 -6.11 25.91
CA PRO A 126 -2.60 -7.44 26.54
C PRO A 126 -3.98 -7.93 26.98
N ASN A 127 -4.94 -7.02 27.23
CA ASN A 127 -6.29 -7.39 27.66
C ASN A 127 -7.11 -8.09 26.57
N LYS A 128 -6.68 -7.97 25.31
CA LYS A 128 -7.27 -8.66 24.16
C LYS A 128 -6.62 -10.01 23.87
N LEU A 129 -5.50 -10.29 24.52
CA LEU A 129 -4.93 -11.62 24.57
C LEU A 129 -5.67 -12.38 25.68
N ASN A 130 -5.90 -13.69 25.50
CA ASN A 130 -6.34 -14.59 26.58
C ASN A 130 -5.10 -15.32 27.15
N PRO A 131 -4.22 -14.63 27.89
CA PRO A 131 -3.07 -15.29 28.49
C PRO A 131 -3.57 -16.25 29.56
N GLU A 132 -2.95 -17.43 29.67
CA GLU A 132 -3.19 -18.37 30.79
C GLU A 132 -2.88 -17.71 32.16
N ASP A 133 -1.92 -16.76 32.19
CA ASP A 133 -1.59 -15.92 33.33
C ASP A 133 -2.01 -14.46 33.06
N GLN A 134 -3.03 -13.99 33.75
CA GLN A 134 -3.45 -12.58 33.74
C GLN A 134 -2.47 -11.74 34.55
N GLY A 135 -1.38 -11.32 33.98
CA GLY A 135 -0.38 -10.48 34.64
C GLY A 135 1.06 -10.86 34.27
N ASP A 136 1.22 -11.66 33.23
CA ASP A 136 2.53 -11.97 32.69
C ASP A 136 3.25 -10.66 32.28
N PRO A 137 4.36 -10.30 32.96
CA PRO A 137 5.11 -9.09 32.69
C PRO A 137 5.61 -8.99 31.24
N GLN A 138 5.74 -10.11 30.54
CA GLN A 138 6.20 -10.19 29.16
C GLN A 138 5.31 -9.39 28.19
N PHE A 139 4.01 -9.21 28.51
CA PHE A 139 3.09 -8.44 27.66
C PHE A 139 2.98 -6.96 28.06
N SER A 140 3.56 -6.53 29.18
CA SER A 140 3.44 -5.15 29.66
C SER A 140 4.32 -4.15 28.90
N ASP A 141 5.38 -4.61 28.23
CA ASP A 141 6.44 -3.79 27.64
C ASP A 141 6.20 -3.34 26.19
N PHE A 142 5.07 -3.74 25.58
CA PHE A 142 4.78 -3.42 24.16
C PHE A 142 3.92 -2.16 23.98
N LYS A 143 4.07 -1.18 24.86
CA LYS A 143 3.40 0.14 24.70
C LYS A 143 4.36 1.13 24.07
N ASN A 144 3.90 1.82 22.99
CA ASN A 144 4.62 2.90 22.33
C ASN A 144 6.05 2.53 21.88
N LYS A 145 6.26 1.31 21.40
CA LYS A 145 7.56 0.93 20.85
C LYS A 145 7.80 1.71 19.57
N PHE A 146 8.79 2.58 19.62
CA PHE A 146 9.18 3.45 18.52
C PHE A 146 10.25 2.79 17.65
N SER A 147 10.06 2.79 16.35
CA SER A 147 11.01 2.23 15.38
C SER A 147 11.19 3.21 14.20
N PRO A 148 12.34 3.87 14.08
CA PRO A 148 12.63 4.70 12.92
C PRO A 148 13.01 3.82 11.72
N ASN A 149 12.70 4.29 10.52
CA ASN A 149 13.09 3.61 9.30
C ASN A 149 13.47 4.63 8.21
N VAL A 150 14.16 4.16 7.18
CA VAL A 150 14.48 4.93 5.99
C VAL A 150 14.19 4.08 4.77
N GLY A 151 13.84 4.72 3.66
CA GLY A 151 13.55 4.03 2.42
C GLY A 151 13.99 4.82 1.22
N ALA A 152 13.98 4.18 0.06
CA ALA A 152 14.29 4.82 -1.21
C ALA A 152 13.48 4.22 -2.35
N GLY A 153 13.40 4.96 -3.45
CA GLY A 153 12.73 4.50 -4.65
C GLY A 153 13.17 5.25 -5.90
N VAL A 154 12.86 4.63 -7.02
CA VAL A 154 13.03 5.19 -8.36
C VAL A 154 11.69 5.09 -9.07
N TYR A 155 11.31 6.12 -9.81
CA TYR A 155 10.04 6.19 -10.52
C TYR A 155 10.24 6.87 -11.87
N TYR A 156 10.07 6.10 -12.94
CA TYR A 156 10.08 6.60 -14.30
C TYR A 156 8.64 6.74 -14.78
N HIS A 157 8.25 7.94 -15.17
CA HIS A 157 6.87 8.20 -15.53
C HIS A 157 6.71 9.19 -16.67
N SER A 158 5.59 9.10 -17.33
CA SER A 158 5.11 10.00 -18.38
C SER A 158 3.64 10.35 -18.13
N ASP A 159 3.03 11.09 -19.04
CA ASP A 159 1.59 11.38 -19.00
C ASP A 159 0.71 10.12 -19.14
N ARG A 160 1.26 9.00 -19.67
CA ARG A 160 0.48 7.79 -19.96
C ARG A 160 0.97 6.53 -19.25
N GLY A 161 2.18 6.52 -18.74
CA GLY A 161 2.72 5.29 -18.18
C GLY A 161 3.74 5.53 -17.08
N TYR A 162 3.94 4.53 -16.27
CA TYR A 162 4.93 4.56 -15.20
C TYR A 162 5.50 3.17 -14.94
N ILE A 163 6.73 3.16 -14.43
CA ILE A 163 7.37 2.02 -13.79
C ILE A 163 8.16 2.53 -12.59
N GLY A 164 8.08 1.84 -11.47
CA GLY A 164 8.77 2.22 -10.23
C GLY A 164 9.30 1.01 -9.48
N LEU A 165 10.45 1.21 -8.87
CA LEU A 165 11.09 0.27 -7.94
C LEU A 165 11.28 0.98 -6.61
N SER A 166 11.03 0.30 -5.50
CA SER A 166 11.20 0.92 -4.18
C SER A 166 11.40 -0.10 -3.07
N VAL A 167 12.05 0.38 -2.03
CA VAL A 167 12.18 -0.25 -0.71
C VAL A 167 11.79 0.82 0.31
N PRO A 168 10.54 0.84 0.79
CA PRO A 168 10.06 1.86 1.71
C PRO A 168 10.72 1.82 3.09
N ASN A 169 11.14 0.63 3.54
CA ASN A 169 11.75 0.38 4.83
C ASN A 169 12.99 -0.50 4.64
N PHE A 170 14.19 0.04 4.91
CA PHE A 170 15.47 -0.68 4.83
C PHE A 170 15.88 -1.31 6.15
N ILE A 171 15.37 -0.79 7.28
CA ILE A 171 15.77 -1.24 8.60
C ILE A 171 14.81 -2.32 9.06
N GLU A 172 15.33 -3.54 9.22
CA GLU A 172 14.60 -4.62 9.86
C GLU A 172 14.47 -4.35 11.36
N THR A 173 13.26 -4.34 11.87
CA THR A 173 13.01 -4.16 13.30
C THR A 173 12.65 -5.49 13.92
N ASN A 174 13.49 -5.95 14.85
CA ASN A 174 13.17 -7.09 15.70
C ASN A 174 12.59 -6.56 17.01
N ARG A 175 11.40 -7.00 17.34
CA ARG A 175 10.74 -6.67 18.61
C ARG A 175 10.87 -7.88 19.50
N TYR A 176 11.76 -7.77 20.49
CA TYR A 176 12.06 -8.82 21.46
C TYR A 176 11.22 -8.64 22.71
N ASP A 177 10.88 -9.76 23.37
CA ASP A 177 10.49 -9.80 24.77
C ASP A 177 11.71 -9.71 25.69
N ASP A 178 11.50 -9.69 27.00
CA ASP A 178 12.58 -9.65 28.01
C ASP A 178 13.49 -10.89 27.98
N ASN A 179 13.05 -11.97 27.32
CA ASN A 179 13.80 -13.22 27.14
C ASN A 179 14.56 -13.28 25.79
N GLU A 180 14.68 -12.14 25.10
CA GLU A 180 15.32 -12.03 23.76
C GLU A 180 14.64 -12.90 22.67
N THR A 181 13.39 -13.31 22.88
CA THR A 181 12.60 -14.00 21.85
C THR A 181 11.95 -12.97 20.94
N ALA A 182 12.27 -12.99 19.66
CA ALA A 182 11.65 -12.09 18.69
C ALA A 182 10.18 -12.43 18.52
N ILE A 183 9.28 -11.60 19.09
CA ILE A 183 7.83 -11.75 18.94
C ILE A 183 7.37 -11.23 17.57
N PHE A 184 8.02 -10.15 17.08
CA PHE A 184 7.73 -9.55 15.79
C PHE A 184 9.02 -9.23 15.04
N LYS A 185 9.08 -9.63 13.76
CA LYS A 185 10.16 -9.28 12.85
C LYS A 185 9.59 -8.53 11.65
N GLU A 186 9.90 -7.25 11.53
CA GLU A 186 9.63 -6.48 10.33
C GLU A 186 10.70 -6.79 9.29
N GLN A 187 10.30 -7.23 8.10
CA GLN A 187 11.21 -7.62 7.02
C GLN A 187 11.23 -6.57 5.91
N ILE A 188 12.33 -6.54 5.16
CA ILE A 188 12.48 -5.64 4.02
C ILE A 188 11.52 -6.03 2.90
N ASN A 189 10.71 -5.07 2.46
CA ASN A 189 9.78 -5.21 1.35
C ASN A 189 10.32 -4.53 0.09
N TYR A 190 10.43 -5.28 -1.00
CA TYR A 190 10.78 -4.78 -2.32
C TYR A 190 9.51 -4.65 -3.16
N TYR A 191 9.31 -3.50 -3.78
CA TYR A 191 8.15 -3.24 -4.62
C TYR A 191 8.56 -2.91 -6.05
N LEU A 192 7.86 -3.51 -7.01
CA LEU A 192 7.84 -3.13 -8.41
C LEU A 192 6.41 -2.76 -8.77
N ILE A 193 6.22 -1.55 -9.31
CA ILE A 193 4.93 -1.10 -9.82
C ILE A 193 5.06 -0.70 -11.28
N ALA A 194 4.05 -0.98 -12.09
CA ALA A 194 3.98 -0.50 -13.46
C ALA A 194 2.51 -0.33 -13.89
N GLY A 195 2.27 0.58 -14.81
CA GLY A 195 0.97 0.78 -15.41
C GLY A 195 1.06 1.67 -16.65
N TYR A 196 0.07 1.52 -17.53
CA TYR A 196 0.00 2.30 -18.75
C TYR A 196 -1.46 2.60 -19.12
N VAL A 197 -1.72 3.81 -19.67
CA VAL A 197 -3.05 4.24 -20.11
C VAL A 197 -3.12 4.18 -21.63
N PHE A 198 -4.05 3.38 -22.14
CA PHE A 198 -4.41 3.27 -23.54
C PHE A 198 -5.71 4.04 -23.78
N ASN A 199 -5.73 4.91 -24.79
CA ASN A 199 -6.97 5.46 -25.31
C ASN A 199 -7.60 4.42 -26.25
N LEU A 200 -8.83 3.99 -25.96
CA LEU A 200 -9.52 2.95 -26.74
C LEU A 200 -10.35 3.53 -27.89
N ASP A 201 -10.67 4.83 -27.83
CA ASP A 201 -11.43 5.53 -28.85
C ASP A 201 -10.71 6.80 -29.32
N ARG A 202 -11.12 7.31 -30.48
CA ARG A 202 -10.53 8.52 -31.08
C ARG A 202 -10.83 9.82 -30.33
N TYR A 203 -11.89 9.82 -29.54
CA TYR A 203 -12.34 10.98 -28.75
C TYR A 203 -11.77 10.98 -27.33
N GLU A 204 -10.92 9.99 -27.00
CA GLU A 204 -10.31 9.78 -25.66
C GLU A 204 -11.33 9.68 -24.53
N MET A 205 -12.58 9.30 -24.88
CA MET A 205 -13.65 9.12 -23.89
C MET A 205 -13.51 7.84 -23.09
N ILE A 206 -12.94 6.77 -23.71
CA ILE A 206 -12.73 5.48 -23.09
C ILE A 206 -11.23 5.24 -22.96
N LYS A 207 -10.76 5.13 -21.72
CA LYS A 207 -9.37 4.83 -21.41
C LYS A 207 -9.27 3.51 -20.68
N PHE A 208 -8.24 2.73 -20.99
CA PHE A 208 -7.94 1.45 -20.34
C PHE A 208 -6.59 1.54 -19.67
N LYS A 209 -6.52 1.17 -18.38
CA LYS A 209 -5.27 1.14 -17.60
C LYS A 209 -5.06 -0.25 -17.00
N PRO A 210 -4.26 -1.11 -17.64
CA PRO A 210 -3.62 -2.22 -16.94
C PRO A 210 -2.57 -1.69 -15.98
N ALA A 211 -2.48 -2.31 -14.80
CA ALA A 211 -1.43 -2.03 -13.84
C ALA A 211 -1.03 -3.30 -13.09
N VAL A 212 0.20 -3.34 -12.62
CA VAL A 212 0.76 -4.44 -11.85
C VAL A 212 1.53 -3.91 -10.66
N LEU A 213 1.40 -4.59 -9.53
CA LEU A 213 2.23 -4.46 -8.35
C LEU A 213 2.84 -5.84 -8.05
N ALA A 214 4.15 -5.89 -7.93
CA ALA A 214 4.84 -7.07 -7.40
C ALA A 214 5.51 -6.67 -6.07
N LYS A 215 5.30 -7.50 -5.04
CA LYS A 215 5.88 -7.36 -3.70
C LYS A 215 6.70 -8.60 -3.41
N MET A 216 7.95 -8.41 -3.05
CA MET A 216 8.87 -9.47 -2.65
C MET A 216 9.35 -9.21 -1.22
N ILE A 217 9.26 -10.23 -0.39
CA ILE A 217 9.74 -10.25 1.01
C ILE A 217 10.63 -11.48 1.15
N GLU A 218 11.76 -11.36 1.82
CA GLU A 218 12.63 -12.50 2.07
C GLU A 218 11.89 -13.57 2.87
N GLY A 219 11.99 -14.83 2.43
CA GLY A 219 11.31 -15.96 3.07
C GLY A 219 9.81 -16.08 2.80
N SER A 220 9.21 -15.19 2.00
CA SER A 220 7.80 -15.24 1.62
C SER A 220 7.61 -15.46 0.12
N PRO A 221 6.51 -16.09 -0.33
CA PRO A 221 6.20 -16.19 -1.75
C PRO A 221 6.05 -14.81 -2.40
N LEU A 222 6.49 -14.69 -3.66
CA LEU A 222 6.27 -13.49 -4.46
C LEU A 222 4.78 -13.20 -4.58
N GLN A 223 4.36 -12.02 -4.19
CA GLN A 223 2.99 -11.54 -4.36
C GLN A 223 2.90 -10.66 -5.61
N VAL A 224 1.90 -10.93 -6.44
CA VAL A 224 1.61 -10.16 -7.65
C VAL A 224 0.13 -9.79 -7.68
N ASP A 225 -0.12 -8.49 -7.80
CA ASP A 225 -1.44 -7.91 -8.00
C ASP A 225 -1.51 -7.36 -9.44
N ALA A 226 -2.39 -7.89 -10.26
CA ALA A 226 -2.66 -7.39 -11.60
C ALA A 226 -4.06 -6.76 -11.66
N SER A 227 -4.18 -5.57 -12.22
CA SER A 227 -5.45 -4.87 -12.34
C SER A 227 -5.72 -4.39 -13.76
N ALA A 228 -7.00 -4.30 -14.10
CA ALA A 228 -7.52 -3.79 -15.36
C ALA A 228 -8.61 -2.77 -15.05
N ASN A 229 -8.38 -1.52 -15.36
CA ASN A 229 -9.28 -0.41 -15.06
C ASN A 229 -9.73 0.27 -16.35
N PHE A 230 -11.02 0.57 -16.45
CA PHE A 230 -11.62 1.32 -17.53
C PHE A 230 -12.14 2.65 -17.00
N MET A 231 -11.80 3.74 -17.66
CA MET A 231 -12.31 5.08 -17.36
C MET A 231 -13.19 5.56 -18.49
N TYR A 232 -14.37 6.07 -18.17
CA TYR A 232 -15.28 6.67 -19.11
C TYR A 232 -15.46 8.16 -18.84
N ASN A 233 -15.22 8.96 -19.87
CA ASN A 233 -15.42 10.43 -19.90
C ASN A 233 -14.72 11.16 -18.74
N ASP A 234 -13.52 10.70 -18.34
CA ASP A 234 -12.71 11.21 -17.22
C ASP A 234 -13.49 11.31 -15.88
N LYS A 235 -14.59 10.56 -15.75
CA LYS A 235 -15.49 10.63 -14.59
C LYS A 235 -15.69 9.29 -13.91
N PHE A 236 -16.01 8.25 -14.66
CA PHE A 236 -16.35 6.95 -14.11
C PHE A 236 -15.20 5.98 -14.33
N VAL A 237 -14.83 5.28 -13.28
CA VAL A 237 -13.84 4.21 -13.35
C VAL A 237 -14.49 2.92 -12.88
N LEU A 238 -14.34 1.86 -13.65
CA LEU A 238 -14.65 0.49 -13.24
C LEU A 238 -13.41 -0.36 -13.46
N GLY A 239 -13.10 -1.20 -12.51
CA GLY A 239 -11.91 -2.03 -12.55
C GLY A 239 -12.10 -3.38 -11.88
N VAL A 240 -11.23 -4.29 -12.24
CA VAL A 240 -11.04 -5.56 -11.58
C VAL A 240 -9.56 -5.74 -11.25
N SER A 241 -9.28 -6.44 -10.16
CA SER A 241 -7.91 -6.79 -9.77
C SER A 241 -7.86 -8.24 -9.31
N TYR A 242 -6.78 -8.90 -9.62
CA TYR A 242 -6.50 -10.24 -9.15
C TYR A 242 -5.16 -10.27 -8.42
N ARG A 243 -5.20 -10.60 -7.15
CA ARG A 243 -4.03 -10.88 -6.32
C ARG A 243 -3.77 -12.37 -6.38
N TRP A 244 -2.62 -12.72 -6.95
CA TRP A 244 -2.26 -14.11 -7.16
C TRP A 244 -2.40 -14.95 -5.88
N SER A 245 -3.21 -16.02 -5.97
CA SER A 245 -3.50 -16.96 -4.87
C SER A 245 -4.05 -16.33 -3.59
N ALA A 246 -4.64 -15.14 -3.65
CA ALA A 246 -5.19 -14.46 -2.47
C ALA A 246 -6.61 -13.92 -2.69
N ALA A 247 -6.85 -12.99 -3.62
CA ALA A 247 -8.13 -12.33 -3.75
C ALA A 247 -8.47 -11.91 -5.19
N LEU A 248 -9.77 -11.87 -5.48
CA LEU A 248 -10.34 -11.21 -6.65
C LEU A 248 -11.08 -9.96 -6.18
N SER A 249 -10.83 -8.83 -6.83
CA SER A 249 -11.40 -7.54 -6.44
C SER A 249 -12.19 -6.90 -7.56
N ALA A 250 -13.27 -6.21 -7.19
CA ALA A 250 -14.00 -5.28 -8.05
C ALA A 250 -13.83 -3.86 -7.52
N MET A 251 -13.62 -2.91 -8.43
CA MET A 251 -13.36 -1.51 -8.09
C MET A 251 -14.29 -0.59 -8.86
N ALA A 252 -14.77 0.46 -8.20
CA ALA A 252 -15.53 1.54 -8.83
C ALA A 252 -15.02 2.88 -8.33
N GLY A 253 -14.99 3.88 -9.20
CA GLY A 253 -14.57 5.23 -8.84
C GLY A 253 -15.34 6.29 -9.62
N PHE A 254 -15.48 7.45 -9.01
CA PHE A 254 -16.24 8.56 -9.57
C PHE A 254 -15.58 9.89 -9.27
N GLN A 255 -15.41 10.72 -10.34
CA GLN A 255 -14.98 12.11 -10.22
C GLN A 255 -16.18 12.99 -9.90
N VAL A 256 -16.36 13.32 -8.62
CA VAL A 256 -17.51 14.08 -8.10
C VAL A 256 -17.44 15.54 -8.57
N THR A 257 -16.26 16.15 -8.44
CA THR A 257 -15.98 17.51 -8.93
C THR A 257 -14.62 17.50 -9.66
N LYS A 258 -14.20 18.62 -10.21
CA LYS A 258 -12.85 18.74 -10.80
C LYS A 258 -11.73 18.40 -9.81
N SER A 259 -11.97 18.63 -8.51
CA SER A 259 -10.98 18.45 -7.44
C SER A 259 -11.20 17.20 -6.61
N MET A 260 -12.37 16.57 -6.63
CA MET A 260 -12.74 15.51 -5.70
C MET A 260 -13.04 14.20 -6.44
N TYR A 261 -12.35 13.14 -6.08
CA TYR A 261 -12.52 11.78 -6.59
C TYR A 261 -12.77 10.82 -5.42
N ILE A 262 -13.77 9.97 -5.56
CA ILE A 262 -14.12 8.92 -4.59
C ILE A 262 -13.98 7.55 -5.27
N GLY A 263 -13.49 6.57 -4.54
CA GLY A 263 -13.40 5.20 -5.02
C GLY A 263 -13.77 4.20 -3.93
N TYR A 264 -14.24 3.05 -4.39
CA TYR A 264 -14.61 1.92 -3.57
C TYR A 264 -14.07 0.65 -4.21
N ALA A 265 -13.60 -0.30 -3.37
CA ALA A 265 -13.26 -1.64 -3.80
C ALA A 265 -13.86 -2.68 -2.84
N TYR A 266 -14.19 -3.81 -3.41
CA TYR A 266 -14.60 -5.01 -2.70
C TYR A 266 -13.68 -6.16 -3.10
N ASP A 267 -13.08 -6.83 -2.10
CA ASP A 267 -12.21 -7.98 -2.31
C ASP A 267 -12.90 -9.25 -1.79
N ARG A 268 -12.87 -10.27 -2.60
CA ARG A 268 -13.28 -11.61 -2.23
C ARG A 268 -12.07 -12.54 -2.21
N GLU A 269 -11.86 -13.18 -1.07
CA GLU A 269 -10.80 -14.17 -0.91
C GLU A 269 -11.01 -15.36 -1.86
N THR A 270 -9.91 -15.82 -2.47
CA THR A 270 -9.90 -17.06 -3.29
C THR A 270 -9.31 -18.25 -2.53
N THR A 271 -8.90 -18.03 -1.29
CA THR A 271 -8.36 -19.03 -0.37
C THR A 271 -9.48 -19.67 0.48
N LYS A 272 -9.12 -20.64 1.33
CA LYS A 272 -10.05 -21.25 2.29
C LYS A 272 -10.64 -20.24 3.29
N LEU A 273 -9.99 -19.09 3.48
CA LEU A 273 -10.45 -18.01 4.35
C LEU A 273 -11.80 -17.41 3.90
N ASN A 274 -12.14 -17.52 2.62
CA ASN A 274 -13.44 -17.10 2.08
C ASN A 274 -14.65 -17.78 2.76
N ASN A 275 -14.46 -18.93 3.39
CA ASN A 275 -15.55 -19.65 4.07
C ASN A 275 -15.90 -19.02 5.44
N TYR A 276 -15.06 -18.13 5.95
CA TYR A 276 -15.15 -17.59 7.30
C TYR A 276 -15.36 -16.08 7.34
N ASN A 277 -15.37 -15.40 6.19
CA ASN A 277 -15.56 -13.96 6.12
C ASN A 277 -16.44 -13.55 4.93
N SER A 278 -16.96 -12.32 4.99
CA SER A 278 -17.81 -11.73 3.95
C SER A 278 -17.03 -10.84 2.96
N GLY A 279 -15.71 -11.02 2.87
CA GLY A 279 -14.83 -10.21 2.02
C GLY A 279 -14.25 -8.99 2.73
N SER A 280 -13.61 -8.12 1.95
CA SER A 280 -12.97 -6.90 2.45
C SER A 280 -13.50 -5.70 1.69
N HIS A 281 -13.62 -4.56 2.37
CA HIS A 281 -14.12 -3.32 1.81
C HIS A 281 -13.06 -2.24 1.92
N GLU A 282 -12.91 -1.44 0.86
CA GLU A 282 -11.99 -0.31 0.82
C GLU A 282 -12.69 0.89 0.20
N ILE A 283 -12.66 2.03 0.90
CA ILE A 283 -13.18 3.30 0.41
C ILE A 283 -12.08 4.35 0.48
N PHE A 284 -11.96 5.18 -0.55
CA PHE A 284 -11.06 6.32 -0.51
C PHE A 284 -11.68 7.60 -1.06
N LEU A 285 -11.11 8.70 -0.62
CA LEU A 285 -11.35 10.05 -1.10
C LEU A 285 -10.02 10.70 -1.47
N ARG A 286 -9.95 11.31 -2.66
CA ARG A 286 -8.83 12.15 -3.08
C ARG A 286 -9.33 13.55 -3.37
N PHE A 287 -8.65 14.54 -2.79
CA PHE A 287 -8.89 15.94 -3.05
C PHE A 287 -7.64 16.59 -3.64
N GLU A 288 -7.79 17.30 -4.77
CA GLU A 288 -6.73 17.97 -5.51
C GLU A 288 -6.94 19.48 -5.47
N PHE A 289 -5.92 20.20 -5.03
CA PHE A 289 -5.91 21.66 -5.00
C PHE A 289 -5.47 22.18 -6.37
N LEU A 290 -6.44 22.40 -7.25
CA LEU A 290 -6.20 22.88 -8.60
C LEU A 290 -5.95 24.38 -8.57
N ASN A 291 -4.74 24.79 -8.92
CA ASN A 291 -4.44 26.21 -9.15
C ASN A 291 -4.65 26.53 -10.62
N ASN A 292 -5.18 27.71 -10.96
CA ASN A 292 -5.49 28.11 -12.34
C ASN A 292 -4.28 28.09 -13.30
N TYR A 293 -3.06 28.01 -12.76
CA TYR A 293 -1.79 27.95 -13.49
C TYR A 293 -1.16 26.54 -13.54
N SER A 294 -1.70 25.57 -12.82
CA SER A 294 -1.14 24.22 -12.81
C SER A 294 -1.80 23.37 -13.91
N ARG A 295 -1.01 23.04 -14.93
CA ARG A 295 -1.39 22.01 -15.89
C ARG A 295 -1.26 20.66 -15.18
N ILE A 296 -2.37 19.94 -15.02
CA ILE A 296 -2.34 18.55 -14.57
C ILE A 296 -1.54 17.78 -15.62
N THR A 297 -0.35 17.32 -15.24
CA THR A 297 0.60 16.65 -16.15
C THR A 297 0.31 15.17 -16.31
N SER A 298 -0.59 14.63 -15.49
CA SER A 298 -0.96 13.22 -15.55
C SER A 298 -2.44 13.07 -15.87
N PRO A 299 -2.85 12.09 -16.70
CA PRO A 299 -4.26 11.74 -16.79
C PRO A 299 -4.79 11.46 -15.37
N ARG A 300 -5.98 11.94 -15.07
CA ARG A 300 -6.63 11.75 -13.76
C ARG A 300 -6.71 10.28 -13.30
N PHE A 301 -6.32 9.39 -14.17
CA PHE A 301 -6.31 7.94 -14.00
C PHE A 301 -5.12 7.39 -13.17
N PHE A 302 -4.15 8.25 -12.82
CA PHE A 302 -3.03 7.87 -11.92
C PHE A 302 -3.24 8.42 -10.52
#